data_a4f0634297cf9b28f1d2b16f648c5349
#
_entry.id   a4f0634297cf9b28f1d2b16f648c5349
#
_cell.length_a   1.000
_cell.length_b   1.000
_cell.length_c   1.000
_cell.angle_alpha   90.00
_cell.angle_beta   90.00
_cell.angle_gamma   90.00
#
_symmetry.space_group_name_H-M   'P 1'
#
loop_
_entity.id
_entity.type
_entity.pdbx_description
1 polymer ?
#
loop_
_entity_poly.entity_id
_entity_poly.type
_entity_poly.pdbx_seq_one_letter_code
_entity_poly.pdbx_strand_id
1 'polypeptide(L)'
;MIESQKILVRHEGNTPRERSECGWRDRLISREDATLEPAAWAHAVDIDGAKPHFHKVATELYYVLDGGGSVLLDGFKHEVRKGSIIHIPPGVVHSAVGRMRVLVIGIPGIGEADYFEVVNDNVNYA
;
A
#
# COMPACT_ATOMS: atom_id res chain seq x y z
N MET A 1 -18.84 19.81 16.39
CA MET A 1 -19.38 19.87 15.02
C MET A 1 -19.22 18.54 14.35
N ILE A 2 -20.30 18.06 13.73
CA ILE A 2 -20.28 16.76 13.07
C ILE A 2 -19.27 16.74 11.94
N GLU A 3 -19.15 17.83 11.20
CA GLU A 3 -18.20 17.92 10.09
C GLU A 3 -16.75 17.72 10.53
N SER A 4 -16.41 18.17 11.74
CA SER A 4 -15.04 18.07 12.23
C SER A 4 -14.61 16.62 12.47
N GLN A 5 -15.56 15.69 12.64
CA GLN A 5 -15.27 14.28 12.84
C GLN A 5 -14.75 13.60 11.57
N LYS A 6 -15.00 14.21 10.41
CA LYS A 6 -14.56 13.69 9.11
C LYS A 6 -13.33 14.42 8.58
N ILE A 7 -12.76 15.29 9.38
CA ILE A 7 -11.57 16.04 9.03
C ILE A 7 -10.42 15.49 9.86
N LEU A 8 -9.31 15.17 9.20
CA LEU A 8 -8.16 14.57 9.86
C LEU A 8 -6.88 15.27 9.42
N VAL A 9 -6.07 15.63 10.40
CA VAL A 9 -4.67 16.01 10.19
C VAL A 9 -3.84 15.11 11.09
N ARG A 10 -2.89 14.40 10.53
CA ARG A 10 -2.10 13.42 11.26
C ARG A 10 -0.66 13.47 10.79
N HIS A 11 0.27 13.16 11.68
CA HIS A 11 1.69 13.19 11.38
C HIS A 11 2.30 11.82 11.62
N GLU A 12 3.22 11.40 10.77
CA GLU A 12 3.85 10.08 10.83
C GLU A 12 4.38 9.74 12.22
N GLY A 13 5.02 10.67 12.88
CA GLY A 13 5.61 10.43 14.22
C GLY A 13 4.59 10.14 15.31
N ASN A 14 3.31 10.40 15.05
CA ASN A 14 2.23 10.26 16.04
C ASN A 14 1.24 9.16 15.68
N THR A 15 1.58 8.31 14.73
CA THR A 15 0.72 7.21 14.30
C THR A 15 1.29 5.87 14.73
N PRO A 16 0.44 4.84 14.85
CA PRO A 16 0.94 3.50 15.12
C PRO A 16 1.90 3.04 14.03
N ARG A 17 3.01 2.45 14.45
CA ARG A 17 3.96 1.82 13.54
C ARG A 17 3.95 0.32 13.80
N GLU A 18 3.75 -0.47 12.76
CA GLU A 18 3.60 -1.90 12.90
C GLU A 18 4.12 -2.65 11.69
N ARG A 19 4.39 -3.93 11.86
CA ARG A 19 4.76 -4.81 10.77
C ARG A 19 3.53 -5.13 9.93
N SER A 20 3.69 -5.05 8.60
CA SER A 20 2.69 -5.45 7.63
C SER A 20 3.29 -6.45 6.66
N GLU A 21 2.51 -6.90 5.68
CA GLU A 21 2.99 -7.85 4.68
C GLU A 21 4.07 -7.26 3.78
N CYS A 22 4.12 -5.95 3.64
CA CYS A 22 5.07 -5.27 2.76
C CYS A 22 6.27 -4.70 3.48
N GLY A 23 6.24 -4.63 4.81
CA GLY A 23 7.30 -4.05 5.60
C GLY A 23 6.76 -3.36 6.85
N TRP A 24 7.48 -2.37 7.33
CA TRP A 24 7.06 -1.58 8.48
C TRP A 24 6.22 -0.41 8.00
N ARG A 25 5.02 -0.27 8.55
CA ARG A 25 4.09 0.77 8.12
C ARG A 25 3.71 1.71 9.26
N ASP A 26 3.52 2.96 8.90
CA ASP A 26 2.86 3.96 9.73
C ASP A 26 1.46 4.14 9.16
N ARG A 27 0.44 3.78 9.94
CA ARG A 27 -0.95 3.89 9.49
C ARG A 27 -1.40 5.33 9.59
N LEU A 28 -1.58 5.97 8.44
CA LEU A 28 -2.03 7.35 8.40
C LEU A 28 -3.55 7.44 8.38
N ILE A 29 -4.18 6.65 7.52
CA ILE A 29 -5.65 6.52 7.43
C ILE A 29 -5.95 5.04 7.26
N SER A 30 -6.87 4.52 8.07
CA SER A 30 -7.24 3.11 7.97
C SER A 30 -8.72 2.92 8.28
N ARG A 31 -9.21 1.69 8.08
CA ARG A 31 -10.60 1.40 8.42
C ARG A 31 -10.88 1.46 9.91
N GLU A 32 -9.86 1.44 10.77
CA GLU A 32 -10.04 1.66 12.19
C GLU A 32 -10.49 3.09 12.50
N ASP A 33 -10.32 4.00 11.55
CA ASP A 33 -10.83 5.37 11.65
C ASP A 33 -12.32 5.42 11.26
N ALA A 34 -13.13 4.59 11.89
CA ALA A 34 -14.53 4.37 11.47
C ALA A 34 -15.36 5.64 11.47
N THR A 35 -15.14 6.54 12.41
CA THR A 35 -15.88 7.81 12.47
C THR A 35 -15.50 8.75 11.35
N LEU A 36 -14.32 8.57 10.77
CA LEU A 36 -13.86 9.36 9.63
C LEU A 36 -14.58 8.93 8.34
N GLU A 37 -15.01 7.67 8.27
CA GLU A 37 -15.61 7.08 7.06
C GLU A 37 -14.72 7.30 5.83
N PRO A 38 -13.46 6.85 5.86
CA PRO A 38 -12.51 7.21 4.81
C PRO A 38 -12.83 6.54 3.48
N ALA A 39 -12.72 7.31 2.40
CA ALA A 39 -12.87 6.78 1.04
C ALA A 39 -11.65 5.96 0.61
N ALA A 40 -10.54 6.14 1.29
CA ALA A 40 -9.27 5.49 1.00
C ALA A 40 -8.55 5.20 2.30
N TRP A 41 -7.67 4.22 2.29
CA TRP A 41 -6.69 4.09 3.36
C TRP A 41 -5.32 4.56 2.84
N ALA A 42 -4.45 4.96 3.74
CA ALA A 42 -3.11 5.45 3.39
C ALA A 42 -2.11 5.05 4.47
N HIS A 43 -1.02 4.44 4.03
CA HIS A 43 0.07 4.01 4.92
C HIS A 43 1.40 4.47 4.35
N ALA A 44 2.31 4.92 5.20
CA ALA A 44 3.69 5.11 4.81
C ALA A 44 4.44 3.83 5.17
N VAL A 45 5.06 3.20 4.19
CA VAL A 45 5.64 1.86 4.35
C VAL A 45 7.12 1.88 4.02
N ASP A 46 7.93 1.39 4.95
CA ASP A 46 9.32 1.04 4.67
C ASP A 46 9.30 -0.38 4.12
N ILE A 47 9.56 -0.53 2.83
CA ILE A 47 9.46 -1.82 2.14
C ILE A 47 10.50 -2.79 2.70
N ASP A 48 10.04 -4.00 3.01
CA ASP A 48 10.91 -5.06 3.52
C ASP A 48 10.25 -6.41 3.22
N GLY A 49 10.57 -6.96 2.06
CA GLY A 49 10.13 -8.29 1.68
C GLY A 49 8.67 -8.43 1.31
N ALA A 50 8.15 -7.47 0.56
CA ALA A 50 6.79 -7.57 0.06
C ALA A 50 6.65 -8.80 -0.84
N LYS A 51 5.77 -9.73 -0.44
CA LYS A 51 5.51 -10.95 -1.20
C LYS A 51 4.53 -10.66 -2.34
N PRO A 52 4.59 -11.45 -3.43
CA PRO A 52 3.61 -11.29 -4.51
C PRO A 52 2.18 -11.48 -4.00
N HIS A 53 1.34 -10.50 -4.29
CA HIS A 53 -0.05 -10.51 -3.85
C HIS A 53 -0.88 -9.61 -4.77
N PHE A 54 -2.19 -9.68 -4.61
CA PHE A 54 -3.12 -8.83 -5.35
C PHE A 54 -4.34 -8.48 -4.50
N HIS A 55 -5.07 -7.48 -4.97
CA HIS A 55 -6.33 -7.06 -4.38
C HIS A 55 -7.42 -7.23 -5.43
N LYS A 56 -8.58 -7.73 -5.03
CA LYS A 56 -9.67 -7.99 -5.97
C LYS A 56 -10.52 -6.75 -6.23
N VAL A 57 -10.62 -5.88 -5.26
CA VAL A 57 -11.48 -4.70 -5.32
C VAL A 57 -10.68 -3.42 -5.36
N ALA A 58 -9.65 -3.32 -4.54
CA ALA A 58 -8.92 -2.07 -4.39
C ALA A 58 -7.97 -1.80 -5.55
N THR A 59 -7.92 -0.54 -5.94
CA THR A 59 -6.81 0.03 -6.70
C THR A 59 -5.81 0.54 -5.70
N GLU A 60 -4.53 0.27 -5.91
CA GLU A 60 -3.48 0.86 -5.08
C GLU A 60 -2.65 1.87 -5.86
N LEU A 61 -2.25 2.90 -5.16
CA LEU A 61 -1.29 3.89 -5.66
C LEU A 61 -0.07 3.83 -4.76
N TYR A 62 1.10 3.75 -5.36
CA TYR A 62 2.37 3.87 -4.65
C TYR A 62 3.05 5.17 -5.08
N TYR A 63 3.49 5.95 -4.13
CA TYR A 63 4.37 7.07 -4.41
C TYR A 63 5.65 6.91 -3.60
N VAL A 64 6.78 6.84 -4.28
CA VAL A 64 8.07 6.61 -3.62
C VAL A 64 8.53 7.89 -2.95
N LEU A 65 8.55 7.87 -1.62
CA LEU A 65 8.92 9.02 -0.79
C LEU A 65 10.44 9.16 -0.67
N ASP A 66 11.14 8.03 -0.67
CA ASP A 66 12.59 8.02 -0.50
C ASP A 66 13.15 6.68 -0.98
N GLY A 67 14.41 6.69 -1.39
CA GLY A 67 15.08 5.48 -1.87
C GLY A 67 14.65 5.05 -3.25
N GLY A 68 14.74 3.76 -3.50
CA GLY A 68 14.36 3.17 -4.78
C GLY A 68 14.55 1.68 -4.80
N GLY A 69 14.13 1.08 -5.88
CA GLY A 69 14.19 -0.36 -6.06
C GLY A 69 13.41 -0.77 -7.29
N SER A 70 12.70 -1.90 -7.19
CA SER A 70 11.91 -2.43 -8.28
C SER A 70 10.53 -2.81 -7.80
N VAL A 71 9.53 -2.62 -8.66
CA VAL A 71 8.18 -3.11 -8.47
C VAL A 71 7.87 -4.09 -9.60
N LEU A 72 7.39 -5.27 -9.23
CA LEU A 72 6.96 -6.26 -10.20
C LEU A 72 5.44 -6.17 -10.33
N LEU A 73 4.97 -6.01 -11.57
CA LEU A 73 3.56 -5.90 -11.90
C LEU A 73 3.24 -6.98 -12.93
N ASP A 74 2.49 -8.00 -12.50
CA ASP A 74 2.16 -9.17 -13.33
C ASP A 74 3.41 -9.79 -13.99
N GLY A 75 4.50 -9.87 -13.21
CA GLY A 75 5.74 -10.46 -13.65
C GLY A 75 6.70 -9.53 -14.38
N PHE A 76 6.28 -8.30 -14.68
CA PHE A 76 7.15 -7.33 -15.35
C PHE A 76 7.80 -6.42 -14.31
N LYS A 77 9.12 -6.33 -14.40
CA LYS A 77 9.93 -5.55 -13.46
C LYS A 77 10.03 -4.10 -13.92
N HIS A 78 9.75 -3.19 -12.99
CA HIS A 78 9.87 -1.74 -13.24
C HIS A 78 10.79 -1.15 -12.19
N GLU A 79 11.83 -0.46 -12.64
CA GLU A 79 12.69 0.28 -11.73
C GLU A 79 11.97 1.54 -11.28
N VAL A 80 12.04 1.81 -9.97
CA VAL A 80 11.40 2.98 -9.36
C VAL A 80 12.37 3.69 -8.45
N ARG A 81 12.14 4.97 -8.23
CA ARG A 81 12.97 5.83 -7.41
C ARG A 81 12.12 6.90 -6.75
N LYS A 82 12.72 7.69 -5.87
CA LYS A 82 12.05 8.83 -5.25
C LYS A 82 11.29 9.65 -6.30
N GLY A 83 10.01 9.88 -6.06
CA GLY A 83 9.13 10.60 -6.97
C GLY A 83 8.39 9.74 -7.98
N SER A 84 8.66 8.42 -8.03
CA SER A 84 7.88 7.53 -8.91
C SER A 84 6.48 7.35 -8.36
N ILE A 85 5.51 7.30 -9.27
CA ILE A 85 4.13 6.95 -8.97
C ILE A 85 3.77 5.65 -9.70
N ILE A 86 3.15 4.72 -9.01
CA ILE A 86 2.73 3.44 -9.56
C ILE A 86 1.23 3.30 -9.36
N HIS A 87 0.51 2.97 -10.41
CA HIS A 87 -0.92 2.69 -10.38
C HIS A 87 -1.14 1.20 -10.56
N ILE A 88 -1.75 0.56 -9.56
CA ILE A 88 -1.94 -0.88 -9.52
C ILE A 88 -3.44 -1.18 -9.51
N PRO A 89 -4.02 -1.57 -10.66
CA PRO A 89 -5.44 -1.91 -10.72
C PRO A 89 -5.76 -3.19 -9.94
N PRO A 90 -7.05 -3.42 -9.63
CA PRO A 90 -7.45 -4.69 -9.06
C PRO A 90 -7.01 -5.87 -9.91
N GLY A 91 -6.61 -6.95 -9.27
CA GLY A 91 -6.21 -8.19 -9.93
C GLY A 91 -4.76 -8.26 -10.36
N VAL A 92 -4.04 -7.15 -10.34
CA VAL A 92 -2.63 -7.15 -10.74
C VAL A 92 -1.78 -7.70 -9.61
N VAL A 93 -1.07 -8.80 -9.87
CA VAL A 93 -0.14 -9.38 -8.91
C VAL A 93 1.08 -8.48 -8.83
N HIS A 94 1.42 -8.06 -7.63
CA HIS A 94 2.53 -7.13 -7.44
C HIS A 94 3.37 -7.48 -6.22
N SER A 95 4.62 -7.05 -6.27
CA SER A 95 5.58 -7.13 -5.19
C SER A 95 6.60 -6.02 -5.35
N ALA A 96 7.36 -5.75 -4.30
CA ALA A 96 8.34 -4.68 -4.30
C ALA A 96 9.60 -5.13 -3.58
N VAL A 97 10.75 -4.74 -4.11
CA VAL A 97 12.05 -5.00 -3.52
C VAL A 97 12.91 -3.75 -3.56
N GLY A 98 13.80 -3.64 -2.59
CA GLY A 98 14.73 -2.53 -2.49
C GLY A 98 14.51 -1.71 -1.24
N ARG A 99 15.42 -0.79 -1.00
CA ARG A 99 15.35 0.10 0.15
C ARG A 99 14.58 1.36 -0.25
N MET A 100 13.31 1.39 0.09
CA MET A 100 12.48 2.54 -0.22
C MET A 100 11.36 2.72 0.79
N ARG A 101 10.96 3.96 0.95
CA ARG A 101 9.77 4.33 1.71
C ARG A 101 8.72 4.77 0.72
N VAL A 102 7.53 4.21 0.85
CA VAL A 102 6.45 4.38 -0.13
C VAL A 102 5.19 4.82 0.59
N LEU A 103 4.52 5.82 0.05
CA LEU A 103 3.14 6.12 0.45
C LEU A 103 2.24 5.20 -0.36
N VAL A 104 1.50 4.35 0.33
CA VAL A 104 0.57 3.41 -0.28
C VAL A 104 -0.85 3.88 -0.01
N ILE A 105 -1.63 4.04 -1.05
CA ILE A 105 -3.03 4.48 -0.95
C ILE A 105 -3.90 3.40 -1.58
N GLY A 106 -4.91 2.94 -0.85
CA GLY A 106 -5.87 1.96 -1.34
C GLY A 106 -7.25 2.56 -1.49
N ILE A 107 -7.89 2.36 -2.62
CA ILE A 107 -9.19 2.89 -2.98
C ILE A 107 -10.07 1.76 -3.51
N PRO A 108 -11.25 1.51 -2.92
CA PRO A 108 -11.84 2.13 -1.73
C PRO A 108 -11.15 1.66 -0.44
N GLY A 109 -11.49 2.28 0.67
CA GLY A 109 -10.88 2.00 1.96
C GLY A 109 -11.42 0.73 2.63
N ILE A 110 -11.41 -0.41 1.94
CA ILE A 110 -11.98 -1.65 2.47
C ILE A 110 -11.01 -2.46 3.35
N GLY A 111 -9.76 -2.06 3.39
CA GLY A 111 -8.79 -2.63 4.33
C GLY A 111 -8.25 -3.99 3.94
N GLU A 112 -7.77 -4.71 4.94
CA GLU A 112 -6.92 -5.89 4.76
C GLU A 112 -7.67 -7.15 4.31
N ALA A 113 -8.99 -7.16 4.37
CA ALA A 113 -9.76 -8.30 3.89
C ALA A 113 -9.60 -8.54 2.39
N ASP A 114 -9.16 -7.51 1.65
CA ASP A 114 -8.95 -7.58 0.21
C ASP A 114 -7.46 -7.79 -0.10
N TYR A 115 -6.87 -8.81 0.51
CA TYR A 115 -5.47 -9.17 0.32
C TYR A 115 -5.38 -10.65 0.00
N PHE A 116 -4.76 -10.99 -1.13
CA PHE A 116 -4.62 -12.37 -1.59
C PHE A 116 -3.18 -12.63 -1.99
N GLU A 117 -2.50 -13.45 -1.22
CA GLU A 117 -1.12 -13.79 -1.46
C GLU A 117 -1.01 -14.90 -2.51
N VAL A 118 -0.04 -14.79 -3.40
CA VAL A 118 0.25 -15.82 -4.36
C VAL A 118 1.17 -16.83 -3.69
N VAL A 119 0.65 -18.02 -3.42
CA VAL A 119 1.36 -19.04 -2.63
C VAL A 119 1.91 -20.20 -3.49
N ASN A 120 1.57 -20.22 -4.76
CA ASN A 120 2.00 -21.28 -5.67
C ASN A 120 2.98 -20.70 -6.68
N ASP A 121 4.22 -21.17 -6.63
CA ASP A 121 5.27 -20.70 -7.54
C ASP A 121 5.01 -21.03 -8.99
N ASN A 122 4.07 -21.93 -9.26
CA ASN A 122 3.68 -22.28 -10.62
C ASN A 122 2.67 -21.29 -11.22
N VAL A 123 2.21 -20.34 -10.43
CA VAL A 123 1.34 -19.30 -10.94
C VAL A 123 2.11 -18.49 -11.97
N ASN A 124 1.52 -18.35 -13.14
CA ASN A 124 2.12 -17.56 -14.20
C ASN A 124 1.72 -16.11 -14.03
N TYR A 125 2.69 -15.25 -13.80
CA TYR A 125 2.47 -13.82 -13.64
C TYR A 125 2.35 -13.08 -14.97
N ALA A 126 2.78 -13.69 -16.01
CA ALA A 126 2.79 -13.03 -17.32
C ALA A 126 1.38 -12.87 -17.90
#